data_72a8e1a547f631f63faff0692eeb311b
#
_entry.id   72a8e1a547f631f63faff0692eeb311b
#
_cell.length_a   1.000
_cell.length_b   1.000
_cell.length_c   1.000
_cell.angle_alpha   90.00
_cell.angle_beta   90.00
_cell.angle_gamma   90.00
#
_symmetry.space_group_name_H-M   'P 1'
#
loop_
_entity.id
_entity.type
_entity.pdbx_description
1 polymer ?
#
loop_
_entity_poly.entity_id
_entity_poly.type
_entity_poly.pdbx_seq_one_letter_code
_entity_poly.pdbx_strand_id
1 'polypeptide(L)'
;MATSPSGALPWNMRIQELLKGKGSDVVTVTSDTTVGQLVRTLADHRIGAVLVMDGDTIAGIISERDVVRALPDGVEGLLERPVSTLMTSDVVTCSPGDEVSSLAASMTEHRFRHLPVVQGDKLVGIVSIGDIVKFRLEELQGERDQLESYITS
;
A
#
# COMPACT_ATOMS: atom_id res chain seq x y z
N MET A 1 -11.67 24.30 -16.05
CA MET A 1 -11.27 24.10 -16.14
C MET A 1 -10.09 24.17 -16.34
N ALA A 2 -9.85 24.34 -16.18
CA ALA A 2 -8.79 24.62 -16.67
C ALA A 2 -7.78 23.81 -16.39
N THR A 3 -7.73 23.12 -17.01
CA THR A 3 -6.70 22.37 -16.99
C THR A 3 -5.55 23.10 -17.11
N SER A 4 -4.97 23.24 -16.19
CA SER A 4 -3.70 23.67 -16.27
C SER A 4 -3.05 22.87 -17.32
N PRO A 5 -2.49 23.46 -18.18
CA PRO A 5 -1.82 22.84 -19.26
C PRO A 5 -0.80 21.86 -18.78
N SER A 6 -0.25 22.18 -17.81
CA SER A 6 0.62 21.32 -17.27
C SER A 6 -0.12 20.31 -16.60
N GLY A 7 -1.33 20.37 -16.77
CA GLY A 7 -2.18 19.47 -16.26
C GLY A 7 -1.57 18.24 -15.83
N ALA A 8 -0.62 17.98 -16.30
CA ALA A 8 0.07 16.90 -15.87
C ALA A 8 0.63 17.05 -14.50
N LEU A 9 -0.08 17.63 -13.64
CA LEU A 9 0.33 17.53 -12.27
C LEU A 9 0.20 16.08 -11.89
N PRO A 10 1.29 15.47 -11.49
CA PRO A 10 1.31 14.04 -11.20
C PRO A 10 0.28 13.62 -10.18
N TRP A 11 -0.09 14.52 -9.31
CA TRP A 11 -1.09 14.24 -8.29
C TRP A 11 -2.51 14.06 -8.83
N ASN A 12 -2.74 14.39 -10.11
CA ASN A 12 -4.05 14.18 -10.70
C ASN A 12 -4.23 12.77 -11.26
N MET A 13 -3.21 11.93 -11.13
CA MET A 13 -3.31 10.57 -11.61
C MET A 13 -4.19 9.73 -10.70
N ARG A 14 -4.81 8.74 -11.32
CA ARG A 14 -5.66 7.80 -10.62
C ARG A 14 -4.86 6.62 -10.11
N ILE A 15 -5.35 5.99 -9.07
CA ILE A 15 -4.70 4.83 -8.47
C ILE A 15 -4.50 3.73 -9.50
N GLN A 16 -5.44 3.54 -10.41
CA GLN A 16 -5.31 2.52 -11.46
C GLN A 16 -4.05 2.73 -12.32
N GLU A 17 -3.65 3.96 -12.54
CA GLU A 17 -2.43 4.26 -13.29
C GLU A 17 -1.18 3.81 -12.52
N LEU A 18 -1.19 4.06 -11.22
CA LEU A 18 -0.09 3.65 -10.35
C LEU A 18 0.02 2.12 -10.33
N LEU A 19 -1.11 1.41 -10.27
CA LEU A 19 -1.12 -0.05 -10.26
C LEU A 19 -0.60 -0.64 -11.56
N LYS A 20 -0.78 0.03 -12.69
CA LYS A 20 -0.24 -0.45 -13.97
C LYS A 20 1.28 -0.54 -13.91
N GLY A 21 1.93 0.43 -13.31
CA GLY A 21 3.38 0.42 -13.19
C GLY A 21 3.90 -0.53 -12.12
N LYS A 22 3.16 -0.66 -11.05
CA LYS A 22 3.55 -1.47 -9.91
C LYS A 22 3.21 -2.96 -10.10
N GLY A 23 2.12 -3.23 -10.78
CA GLY A 23 1.55 -4.56 -10.86
C GLY A 23 0.44 -4.74 -9.84
N SER A 24 -0.38 -5.76 -10.05
CA SER A 24 -1.55 -6.01 -9.21
C SER A 24 -1.41 -7.24 -8.33
N ASP A 25 -0.25 -7.86 -8.29
CA ASP A 25 -0.03 -9.03 -7.44
C ASP A 25 -0.07 -8.60 -5.98
N VAL A 26 -0.90 -9.26 -5.20
CA VAL A 26 -1.04 -8.96 -3.77
C VAL A 26 -0.75 -10.23 -2.99
N VAL A 27 0.18 -10.12 -2.06
CA VAL A 27 0.49 -11.22 -1.15
C VAL A 27 -0.52 -11.16 0.00
N THR A 28 -1.20 -12.26 0.24
CA THR A 28 -2.22 -12.35 1.29
C THR A 28 -1.95 -13.55 2.18
N VAL A 29 -2.53 -13.51 3.38
CA VAL A 29 -2.52 -14.63 4.31
C VAL A 29 -3.94 -14.82 4.81
N THR A 30 -4.18 -15.91 5.55
CA THR A 30 -5.49 -16.16 6.15
C THR A 30 -5.47 -15.82 7.63
N SER A 31 -6.65 -15.74 8.25
CA SER A 31 -6.77 -15.37 9.66
C SER A 31 -6.04 -16.31 10.61
N ASP A 32 -5.93 -17.58 10.24
CA ASP A 32 -5.28 -18.60 11.06
C ASP A 32 -3.78 -18.76 10.76
N THR A 33 -3.26 -18.02 9.80
CA THR A 33 -1.81 -18.00 9.57
C THR A 33 -1.12 -17.57 10.87
N THR A 34 -0.02 -18.24 11.23
CA THR A 34 0.70 -17.89 12.44
C THR A 34 1.58 -16.65 12.22
N VAL A 35 1.88 -15.97 13.30
CA VAL A 35 2.80 -14.82 13.25
C VAL A 35 4.16 -15.24 12.68
N GLY A 36 4.63 -16.45 13.02
CA GLY A 36 5.88 -16.97 12.46
C GLY A 36 5.83 -17.13 10.96
N GLN A 37 4.74 -17.66 10.43
CA GLN A 37 4.54 -17.78 8.98
C GLN A 37 4.44 -16.41 8.33
N LEU A 38 3.78 -15.47 8.99
CA LEU A 38 3.68 -14.10 8.50
C LEU A 38 5.07 -13.45 8.38
N VAL A 39 5.89 -13.57 9.42
CA VAL A 39 7.23 -12.98 9.43
C VAL A 39 8.06 -13.52 8.27
N ARG A 40 7.96 -14.82 8.01
CA ARG A 40 8.65 -15.44 6.89
C ARG A 40 8.15 -14.91 5.55
N THR A 41 6.83 -14.78 5.42
CA THR A 41 6.21 -14.23 4.21
C THR A 41 6.69 -12.80 3.93
N LEU A 42 6.69 -11.97 4.96
CA LEU A 42 7.16 -10.58 4.82
C LEU A 42 8.62 -10.52 4.39
N ALA A 43 9.45 -11.35 5.01
CA ALA A 43 10.88 -11.38 4.71
C ALA A 43 11.15 -11.90 3.30
N ASP A 44 10.49 -13.00 2.92
CA ASP A 44 10.69 -13.62 1.61
C ASP A 44 10.28 -12.71 0.45
N HIS A 45 9.20 -11.96 0.63
CA HIS A 45 8.69 -11.05 -0.38
C HIS A 45 9.23 -9.63 -0.25
N ARG A 46 10.00 -9.36 0.81
CA ARG A 46 10.57 -8.03 1.08
C ARG A 46 9.51 -6.95 1.13
N ILE A 47 8.43 -7.23 1.83
CA ILE A 47 7.30 -6.33 2.00
C ILE A 47 7.03 -6.08 3.47
N GLY A 48 6.37 -4.98 3.78
CA GLY A 48 6.13 -4.57 5.16
C GLY A 48 4.74 -4.89 5.68
N ALA A 49 3.83 -5.29 4.81
CA ALA A 49 2.45 -5.57 5.22
C ALA A 49 1.79 -6.52 4.24
N VAL A 50 0.80 -7.26 4.74
CA VAL A 50 -0.03 -8.14 3.90
C VAL A 50 -1.48 -7.99 4.31
N LEU A 51 -2.36 -8.34 3.40
CA LEU A 51 -3.79 -8.42 3.70
C LEU A 51 -4.11 -9.79 4.25
N VAL A 52 -5.01 -9.79 5.23
CA VAL A 52 -5.55 -11.02 5.80
C VAL A 52 -6.92 -11.24 5.14
N MET A 53 -7.06 -12.35 4.45
CA MET A 53 -8.28 -12.65 3.69
C MET A 53 -9.00 -13.84 4.26
N ASP A 54 -10.32 -13.76 4.29
CA ASP A 54 -11.18 -14.90 4.56
C ASP A 54 -11.98 -15.13 3.28
N GLY A 55 -11.51 -16.06 2.45
CA GLY A 55 -12.06 -16.23 1.11
C GLY A 55 -11.81 -14.96 0.29
N ASP A 56 -12.87 -14.37 -0.22
CA ASP A 56 -12.78 -13.13 -1.01
C ASP A 56 -12.97 -11.86 -0.17
N THR A 57 -13.16 -12.03 1.13
CA THR A 57 -13.39 -10.92 2.05
C THR A 57 -12.11 -10.50 2.75
N ILE A 58 -11.86 -9.20 2.83
CA ILE A 58 -10.72 -8.68 3.57
C ILE A 58 -11.07 -8.75 5.05
N ALA A 59 -10.35 -9.58 5.80
CA ALA A 59 -10.54 -9.71 7.25
C ALA A 59 -9.74 -8.66 8.02
N GLY A 60 -8.59 -8.27 7.48
CA GLY A 60 -7.74 -7.30 8.16
C GLY A 60 -6.48 -7.02 7.38
N ILE A 61 -5.61 -6.23 7.99
CA ILE A 61 -4.29 -5.94 7.46
C ILE A 61 -3.31 -6.09 8.62
N ILE A 62 -2.15 -6.65 8.35
CA ILE A 62 -1.11 -6.84 9.35
C ILE A 62 0.25 -6.47 8.78
N SER A 63 1.05 -5.78 9.59
CA SER A 63 2.34 -5.28 9.18
C SER A 63 3.46 -5.74 10.12
N GLU A 64 4.70 -5.55 9.69
CA GLU A 64 5.86 -5.79 10.53
C GLU A 64 5.81 -4.96 11.81
N ARG A 65 5.23 -3.75 11.74
CA ARG A 65 5.06 -2.89 12.90
C ARG A 65 4.15 -3.52 13.95
N ASP A 66 3.10 -4.21 13.52
CA ASP A 66 2.20 -4.90 14.44
C ASP A 66 2.93 -5.98 15.24
N VAL A 67 3.84 -6.68 14.56
CA VAL A 67 4.66 -7.71 15.21
C VAL A 67 5.61 -7.08 16.22
N VAL A 68 6.29 -6.01 15.83
CA VAL A 68 7.21 -5.29 16.71
C VAL A 68 6.49 -4.76 17.94
N ARG A 69 5.30 -4.21 17.77
CA ARG A 69 4.50 -3.67 18.88
C ARG A 69 4.02 -4.74 19.84
N ALA A 70 3.94 -5.98 19.39
CA ALA A 70 3.53 -7.10 20.25
C ALA A 70 4.68 -7.64 21.10
N LEU A 71 5.93 -7.38 20.72
CA LEU A 71 7.09 -7.91 21.43
C LEU A 71 7.16 -7.53 22.91
N PRO A 72 6.86 -6.27 23.31
CA PRO A 72 6.91 -5.90 24.73
C PRO A 72 5.97 -6.70 25.63
N ASP A 73 4.90 -7.23 25.07
CA ASP A 73 3.92 -8.01 25.85
C ASP A 73 4.37 -9.46 26.09
N GLY A 74 5.51 -9.83 25.52
CA GLY A 74 6.08 -11.17 25.71
C GLY A 74 6.39 -11.83 24.39
N VAL A 75 7.59 -12.36 24.29
CA VAL A 75 8.06 -13.03 23.08
C VAL A 75 7.61 -14.48 23.03
N GLU A 76 7.45 -15.07 24.21
CA GLU A 76 7.10 -16.48 24.32
C GLU A 76 5.71 -16.74 23.75
N GLY A 77 5.61 -17.69 22.83
CA GLY A 77 4.36 -18.03 22.19
C GLY A 77 3.90 -17.07 21.10
N LEU A 78 4.60 -15.97 20.88
CA LEU A 78 4.18 -14.98 19.89
C LEU A 78 4.12 -15.56 18.47
N LEU A 79 5.13 -16.33 18.08
CA LEU A 79 5.21 -16.87 16.73
C LEU A 79 4.13 -17.91 16.43
N GLU A 80 3.54 -18.50 17.44
CA GLU A 80 2.49 -19.50 17.28
C GLU A 80 1.08 -18.87 17.30
N ARG A 81 0.98 -17.59 17.61
CA ARG A 81 -0.33 -16.92 17.65
C ARG A 81 -0.85 -16.71 16.23
N PRO A 82 -2.17 -16.80 16.01
CA PRO A 82 -2.76 -16.48 14.72
C PRO A 82 -2.63 -14.98 14.44
N VAL A 83 -2.43 -14.60 13.18
CA VAL A 83 -2.32 -13.20 12.81
C VAL A 83 -3.58 -12.40 13.16
N SER A 84 -4.73 -13.07 13.22
CA SER A 84 -5.98 -12.42 13.61
C SER A 84 -5.92 -11.75 14.97
N THR A 85 -5.01 -12.19 15.85
CA THR A 85 -4.87 -11.59 17.18
C THR A 85 -4.09 -10.28 17.17
N LEU A 86 -3.36 -10.00 16.09
CA LEU A 86 -2.55 -8.78 15.96
C LEU A 86 -3.02 -7.85 14.85
N MET A 87 -3.80 -8.34 13.91
CA MET A 87 -4.20 -7.55 12.73
C MET A 87 -5.13 -6.40 13.09
N THR A 88 -5.17 -5.42 12.21
CA THR A 88 -6.18 -4.37 12.24
C THR A 88 -7.36 -4.87 11.40
N SER A 89 -8.53 -4.97 12.03
CA SER A 89 -9.74 -5.47 11.34
C SER A 89 -10.50 -4.39 10.60
N ASP A 90 -10.35 -3.14 11.03
CA ASP A 90 -11.07 -2.02 10.47
C ASP A 90 -10.24 -1.44 9.33
N VAL A 91 -10.31 -2.06 8.18
CA VAL A 91 -9.44 -1.74 7.04
C VAL A 91 -10.07 -0.67 6.17
N VAL A 92 -9.34 0.41 5.96
CA VAL A 92 -9.74 1.46 5.03
C VAL A 92 -9.26 1.05 3.63
N THR A 93 -10.13 1.18 2.65
CA THR A 93 -9.83 0.82 1.27
C THR A 93 -9.94 2.04 0.36
N CYS A 94 -9.42 1.89 -0.84
CA CYS A 94 -9.58 2.90 -1.88
C CYS A 94 -10.01 2.23 -3.18
N SER A 95 -10.38 3.03 -4.16
CA SER A 95 -10.84 2.55 -5.45
C SER A 95 -9.84 2.90 -6.55
N PRO A 96 -9.83 2.13 -7.65
CA PRO A 96 -8.93 2.44 -8.78
C PRO A 96 -9.12 3.84 -9.35
N GLY A 97 -10.33 4.38 -9.25
CA GLY A 97 -10.63 5.71 -9.77
C GLY A 97 -10.27 6.85 -8.84
N ASP A 98 -9.81 6.57 -7.62
CA ASP A 98 -9.41 7.61 -6.68
C ASP A 98 -8.12 8.28 -7.14
N GLU A 99 -7.95 9.54 -6.77
CA GLU A 99 -6.75 10.28 -7.12
C GLU A 99 -5.61 9.96 -6.14
N VAL A 100 -4.40 9.88 -6.67
CA VAL A 100 -3.22 9.61 -5.85
C VAL A 100 -3.04 10.68 -4.78
N SER A 101 -3.34 11.94 -5.10
CA SER A 101 -3.21 13.04 -4.14
C SER A 101 -4.15 12.87 -2.94
N SER A 102 -5.38 12.44 -3.20
CA SER A 102 -6.35 12.19 -2.12
C SER A 102 -5.87 11.06 -1.21
N LEU A 103 -5.31 10.03 -1.81
CA LEU A 103 -4.79 8.90 -1.07
C LEU A 103 -3.59 9.30 -0.21
N ALA A 104 -2.68 10.09 -0.76
CA ALA A 104 -1.52 10.59 -0.04
C ALA A 104 -1.94 11.41 1.18
N ALA A 105 -2.93 12.28 1.00
CA ALA A 105 -3.46 13.10 2.09
C ALA A 105 -4.10 12.23 3.17
N SER A 106 -4.86 11.23 2.76
CA SER A 106 -5.53 10.32 3.69
C SER A 106 -4.52 9.50 4.49
N MET A 107 -3.49 9.01 3.85
CA MET A 107 -2.42 8.26 4.52
C MET A 107 -1.68 9.12 5.56
N THR A 108 -1.42 10.38 5.21
CA THR A 108 -0.75 11.30 6.11
C THR A 108 -1.64 11.65 7.31
N GLU A 109 -2.88 11.95 7.05
CA GLU A 109 -3.83 12.36 8.08
C GLU A 109 -4.13 11.23 9.05
N HIS A 110 -4.38 10.04 8.54
CA HIS A 110 -4.79 8.89 9.35
C HIS A 110 -3.65 7.93 9.67
N ARG A 111 -2.45 8.21 9.17
CA ARG A 111 -1.25 7.42 9.43
C ARG A 111 -1.34 5.97 8.95
N PHE A 112 -2.09 5.73 7.90
CA PHE A 112 -2.04 4.46 7.21
C PHE A 112 -0.80 4.45 6.31
N ARG A 113 -0.17 3.31 6.17
CA ARG A 113 0.95 3.17 5.26
C ARG A 113 0.62 2.27 4.07
N HIS A 114 -0.45 1.53 4.16
CA HIS A 114 -0.88 0.59 3.13
C HIS A 114 -2.39 0.64 3.02
N LEU A 115 -2.89 0.68 1.80
CA LEU A 115 -4.33 0.67 1.54
C LEU A 115 -4.64 -0.33 0.44
N PRO A 116 -5.56 -1.26 0.68
CA PRO A 116 -6.03 -2.14 -0.38
C PRO A 116 -6.89 -1.36 -1.37
N VAL A 117 -6.73 -1.71 -2.63
CA VAL A 117 -7.51 -1.12 -3.73
C VAL A 117 -8.59 -2.13 -4.09
N VAL A 118 -9.83 -1.70 -3.99
CA VAL A 118 -11.00 -2.58 -4.20
C VAL A 118 -11.87 -2.00 -5.30
N GLN A 119 -12.28 -2.85 -6.21
CA GLN A 119 -13.23 -2.49 -7.26
C GLN A 119 -14.47 -3.34 -7.07
N GLY A 120 -15.57 -2.71 -6.64
CA GLY A 120 -16.73 -3.46 -6.20
C GLY A 120 -16.36 -4.24 -4.95
N ASP A 121 -16.55 -5.54 -4.98
CA ASP A 121 -16.16 -6.40 -3.87
C ASP A 121 -14.83 -7.11 -4.11
N LYS A 122 -14.11 -6.70 -5.17
CA LYS A 122 -12.92 -7.42 -5.58
C LYS A 122 -11.66 -6.67 -5.25
N LEU A 123 -10.73 -7.34 -4.59
CA LEU A 123 -9.40 -6.80 -4.35
C LEU A 123 -8.62 -6.78 -5.67
N VAL A 124 -8.12 -5.60 -6.06
CA VAL A 124 -7.36 -5.45 -7.29
C VAL A 124 -5.91 -5.04 -7.07
N GLY A 125 -5.54 -4.68 -5.87
CA GLY A 125 -4.15 -4.32 -5.58
C GLY A 125 -4.00 -3.77 -4.19
N ILE A 126 -2.78 -3.37 -3.85
CA ILE A 126 -2.47 -2.70 -2.60
C ILE A 126 -1.50 -1.56 -2.91
N VAL A 127 -1.70 -0.43 -2.28
CA VAL A 127 -0.84 0.75 -2.47
C VAL A 127 -0.22 1.12 -1.13
N SER A 128 1.10 1.31 -1.13
CA SER A 128 1.83 1.74 0.06
C SER A 128 2.26 3.19 -0.09
N ILE A 129 2.60 3.81 1.04
CA ILE A 129 3.14 5.16 0.99
C ILE A 129 4.46 5.18 0.21
N GLY A 130 5.23 4.09 0.26
CA GLY A 130 6.44 3.95 -0.53
C GLY A 130 6.18 3.99 -2.03
N ASP A 131 5.08 3.37 -2.46
CA ASP A 131 4.67 3.38 -3.87
C ASP A 131 4.36 4.81 -4.33
N ILE A 132 3.69 5.58 -3.48
CA ILE A 132 3.31 6.95 -3.79
C ILE A 132 4.56 7.84 -3.87
N VAL A 133 5.48 7.68 -2.92
CA VAL A 133 6.73 8.46 -2.91
C VAL A 133 7.55 8.14 -4.16
N LYS A 134 7.67 6.87 -4.50
CA LYS A 134 8.40 6.44 -5.69
C LYS A 134 7.80 7.06 -6.95
N PHE A 135 6.49 6.97 -7.06
CA PHE A 135 5.76 7.53 -8.19
C PHE A 135 6.02 9.03 -8.30
N ARG A 136 5.94 9.76 -7.18
CA ARG A 136 6.15 11.20 -7.17
C ARG A 136 7.58 11.57 -7.56
N LEU A 137 8.55 10.80 -7.09
CA LEU A 137 9.95 11.04 -7.44
C LEU A 137 10.20 10.80 -8.92
N GLU A 138 9.62 9.76 -9.49
CA GLU A 138 9.75 9.47 -10.92
C GLU A 138 9.14 10.59 -11.76
N GLU A 139 8.00 11.12 -11.34
CA GLU A 139 7.36 12.24 -12.03
C GLU A 139 8.22 13.50 -11.99
N LEU A 140 8.77 13.82 -10.84
CA LEU A 140 9.63 14.98 -10.67
C LEU A 140 10.91 14.83 -11.50
N GLN A 141 11.46 13.63 -11.58
CA GLN A 141 12.64 13.33 -12.37
C GLN A 141 12.33 13.52 -13.85
N GLY A 142 11.17 13.08 -14.31
CA GLY A 142 10.72 13.27 -15.67
C GLY A 142 10.60 14.73 -16.04
N GLU A 143 10.02 15.54 -15.16
CA GLU A 143 9.90 16.97 -15.37
C GLU A 143 11.28 17.63 -15.46
N ARG A 144 12.18 17.26 -14.59
CA ARG A 144 13.55 17.76 -14.60
C ARG A 144 14.26 17.41 -15.88
N ASP A 145 14.15 16.19 -16.35
CA ASP A 145 14.77 15.73 -17.57
C ASP A 145 14.23 16.49 -18.79
N GLN A 146 12.94 16.78 -18.80
CA GLN A 146 12.32 17.57 -19.86
C GLN A 146 12.88 19.00 -19.88
N LEU A 147 13.01 19.60 -18.71
CA LEU A 147 13.55 20.96 -18.61
C LEU A 147 15.02 21.01 -19.06
N GLU A 148 15.80 20.05 -18.66
CA GLU A 148 17.21 19.98 -19.08
C GLU A 148 17.31 19.81 -20.59
N SER A 149 16.50 18.95 -21.16
CA SER A 149 16.46 18.76 -22.61
C SER A 149 16.08 20.06 -23.34
N TYR A 150 15.13 20.79 -22.78
CA TYR A 150 14.68 22.06 -23.36
C TYR A 150 15.80 23.09 -23.33
N ILE A 151 16.55 23.17 -22.25
CA ILE A 151 17.61 24.14 -22.08
C ILE A 151 18.81 23.83 -22.99
N THR A 152 19.10 22.56 -23.18
CA THR A 152 20.29 22.12 -23.94
C THR A 152 20.03 22.05 -25.44
N SER A 153 18.81 22.14 -25.87
CA SER A 153 18.52 22.16 -27.29
C SER A 153 18.48 23.61 -27.82
#